data_328da3182a44c775fa84d4a76d8baf70
#
_entry.id   328da3182a44c775fa84d4a76d8baf70
#
_cell.length_a   1.000
_cell.length_b   1.000
_cell.length_c   1.000
_cell.angle_alpha   90.00
_cell.angle_beta   90.00
_cell.angle_gamma   90.00
#
_symmetry.space_group_name_H-M   'P 1'
#
loop_
_entity.id
_entity.type
_entity.pdbx_description
1 polymer ?
#
loop_
_entity_poly.entity_id
_entity_poly.type
_entity_poly.pdbx_seq_one_letter_code
_entity_poly.pdbx_strand_id
1 'polypeptide(L)' 'MTPLMTQERATGVETVIVPERGQWAVDIVVFFPDGVVRRRIATYRTEALARISANCIRRAAERDIPGPLHG' A
#
# COMPACT_ATOMS: atom_id res chain seq x y z
N MET A 1 -2.81 -18.33 -18.91
CA MET A 1 -2.97 -17.91 -18.66
C MET A 1 -3.46 -17.11 -17.89
N THR A 2 -3.54 -16.34 -17.63
CA THR A 2 -3.90 -15.58 -17.06
C THR A 2 -4.94 -15.60 -16.18
N PRO A 3 -5.67 -16.39 -16.01
CA PRO A 3 -6.65 -16.44 -15.01
C PRO A 3 -6.15 -16.34 -13.65
N LEU A 4 -4.93 -16.58 -13.48
CA LEU A 4 -4.39 -16.48 -12.20
C LEU A 4 -4.54 -15.14 -11.63
N MET A 5 -4.47 -14.17 -12.50
CA MET A 5 -4.50 -12.84 -12.02
C MET A 5 -5.79 -12.49 -11.37
N THR A 6 -6.83 -13.08 -11.82
CA THR A 6 -8.10 -12.71 -11.27
C THR A 6 -8.32 -13.31 -9.92
N GLN A 7 -7.52 -14.31 -9.59
CA GLN A 7 -7.72 -14.96 -8.33
C GLN A 7 -6.84 -14.46 -7.25
N GLU A 8 -5.83 -13.72 -7.64
CA GLU A 8 -4.91 -13.21 -6.68
C GLU A 8 -5.34 -11.86 -6.20
N ARG A 9 -6.33 -11.85 -5.39
CA ARG A 9 -6.79 -10.61 -4.84
C ARG A 9 -6.00 -10.26 -3.61
N ALA A 10 -5.75 -8.99 -3.45
CA ALA A 10 -5.08 -8.53 -2.26
C ALA A 10 -5.93 -8.79 -1.04
N THR A 11 -5.30 -9.27 0.01
CA THR A 11 -6.00 -9.53 1.26
C THR A 11 -5.79 -8.41 2.25
N GLY A 12 -4.87 -7.51 1.98
CA GLY A 12 -4.65 -6.37 2.85
C GLY A 12 -3.65 -5.43 2.25
N VAL A 13 -3.55 -4.25 2.84
CA VAL A 13 -2.59 -3.26 2.39
C VAL A 13 -2.10 -2.48 3.60
N GLU A 14 -0.82 -2.12 3.57
CA GLU A 14 -0.22 -1.31 4.60
C GLU A 14 0.63 -0.26 3.95
N THR A 15 0.91 0.81 4.68
CA THR A 15 1.87 1.79 4.22
C THR A 15 2.98 1.86 5.24
N VAL A 16 4.19 2.08 4.76
CA VAL A 16 5.37 2.13 5.60
C VAL A 16 6.10 3.43 5.31
N ILE A 17 6.53 4.13 6.35
CA ILE A 17 7.28 5.35 6.20
C ILE A 17 8.72 5.05 6.56
N VAL A 18 9.63 5.37 5.66
CA VAL A 18 11.04 5.05 5.83
C VAL A 18 11.87 6.32 5.71
N PRO A 19 12.67 6.66 6.73
CA PRO A 19 13.58 7.79 6.60
C PRO A 19 14.72 7.40 5.68
N GLU A 20 15.01 8.25 4.73
CA GLU A 20 15.99 7.93 3.73
C GLU A 20 16.61 9.19 3.17
N ARG A 21 17.92 9.35 3.36
CA ARG A 21 18.65 10.46 2.78
C ARG A 21 18.04 11.83 3.11
N GLY A 22 17.65 11.99 4.35
CA GLY A 22 17.10 13.27 4.77
C GLY A 22 15.66 13.50 4.35
N GLN A 23 15.05 12.50 3.79
CA GLN A 23 13.66 12.59 3.39
C GLN A 23 12.88 11.44 3.99
N TRP A 24 11.59 11.46 3.75
CA TRP A 24 10.71 10.44 4.30
C TRP A 24 9.97 9.76 3.15
N ALA A 25 10.29 8.50 2.93
CA ALA A 25 9.71 7.76 1.83
C ALA A 25 8.47 7.04 2.30
N VAL A 26 7.50 6.90 1.41
CA VAL A 26 6.28 6.16 1.69
C VAL A 26 6.22 4.99 0.74
N ASP A 27 6.13 3.80 1.31
CA ASP A 27 5.98 2.59 0.53
C ASP A 27 4.61 2.00 0.80
N ILE A 28 4.05 1.36 -0.20
CA ILE A 28 2.83 0.60 -0.02
C ILE A 28 3.20 -0.87 -0.05
N VAL A 29 2.60 -1.63 0.84
CA VAL A 29 2.83 -3.07 0.93
C VAL A 29 1.48 -3.73 0.74
N VAL A 30 1.39 -4.58 -0.26
CA VAL A 30 0.14 -5.25 -0.58
C VAL A 30 0.31 -6.72 -0.31
N PHE A 31 -0.62 -7.28 0.43
CA PHE A 31 -0.57 -8.69 0.80
C PHE A 31 -1.48 -9.50 -0.08
N PHE A 32 -0.95 -10.61 -0.55
CA PHE A 32 -1.70 -11.56 -1.34
C PHE A 32 -1.61 -12.92 -0.65
N PRO A 33 -2.45 -13.85 -1.01
CA PRO A 33 -2.41 -15.18 -0.38
C PRO A 33 -1.05 -15.85 -0.50
N ASP A 34 -0.34 -15.60 -1.59
CA ASP A 34 0.92 -16.27 -1.81
C ASP A 34 2.11 -15.35 -1.80
N GLY A 35 1.97 -14.15 -1.31
CA GLY A 35 3.13 -13.29 -1.26
C GLY A 35 2.81 -11.86 -0.91
N VAL A 36 3.84 -11.04 -0.97
CA VAL A 36 3.77 -9.64 -0.59
C VAL A 36 4.46 -8.82 -1.67
N VAL A 37 3.85 -7.72 -2.05
CA VAL A 37 4.45 -6.80 -3.00
C VAL A 37 4.66 -5.47 -2.31
N ARG A 38 5.85 -4.92 -2.43
CA ARG A 38 6.17 -3.64 -1.82
C ARG A 38 6.64 -2.68 -2.90
N ARG A 39 6.16 -1.45 -2.84
CA ARG A 39 6.47 -0.50 -3.87
C ARG A 39 6.61 0.90 -3.30
N ARG A 40 7.60 1.64 -3.76
CA ARG A 40 7.79 3.02 -3.35
C ARG A 40 6.80 3.90 -4.08
N ILE A 41 6.08 4.73 -3.31
CA ILE A 41 5.09 5.63 -3.87
C ILE A 41 5.66 7.04 -4.04
N ALA A 42 6.28 7.56 -3.00
CA ALA A 42 6.74 8.94 -3.03
C ALA A 42 7.68 9.22 -1.89
N THR A 43 8.35 10.38 -1.95
CA THR A 43 9.16 10.84 -0.84
C THR A 43 8.74 12.26 -0.49
N TYR A 44 8.91 12.61 0.78
CA TYR A 44 8.50 13.90 1.29
C TYR A 44 9.60 14.48 2.17
N ARG A 45 9.55 15.79 2.36
CA ARG A 45 10.56 16.45 3.16
C ARG A 45 10.38 16.23 4.65
N THR A 46 9.16 16.04 5.08
CA THR A 46 8.90 15.91 6.51
C THR A 46 8.13 14.63 6.77
N GLU A 47 8.28 14.14 7.97
CA GLU A 47 7.55 12.96 8.38
C GLU A 47 6.05 13.22 8.40
N ALA A 48 5.66 14.42 8.78
CA ALA A 48 4.24 14.74 8.85
C ALA A 48 3.57 14.63 7.49
N LEU A 49 4.24 15.12 6.45
CA LEU A 49 3.70 15.03 5.11
C LEU A 49 3.62 13.58 4.66
N ALA A 50 4.66 12.82 4.97
CA ALA A 50 4.68 11.41 4.60
C ALA A 50 3.54 10.67 5.30
N ARG A 51 3.28 11.01 6.55
CA ARG A 51 2.25 10.33 7.31
C ARG A 51 0.86 10.63 6.75
N ILE A 52 0.62 11.88 6.39
CA ILE A 52 -0.65 12.26 5.78
C ILE A 52 -0.85 11.51 4.47
N SER A 53 0.19 11.49 3.65
CA SER A 53 0.13 10.82 2.37
C SER A 53 -0.09 9.32 2.55
N ALA A 54 0.62 8.72 3.50
CA ALA A 54 0.51 7.29 3.75
C ALA A 54 -0.93 6.93 4.12
N ASN A 55 -1.56 7.74 4.95
CA ASN A 55 -2.93 7.48 5.36
C ASN A 55 -3.88 7.58 4.17
N CYS A 56 -3.69 8.57 3.33
CA CYS A 56 -4.54 8.73 2.15
C CYS A 56 -4.37 7.56 1.19
N ILE A 57 -3.14 7.16 0.98
CA ILE A 57 -2.84 6.07 0.08
C ILE A 57 -3.46 4.79 0.59
N ARG A 58 -3.32 4.54 1.89
CA ARG A 58 -3.85 3.32 2.45
C ARG A 58 -5.35 3.27 2.33
N ARG A 59 -6.04 4.37 2.60
CA ARG A 59 -7.48 4.40 2.48
C ARG A 59 -7.94 4.17 1.06
N ALA A 60 -7.26 4.80 0.11
CA ALA A 60 -7.61 4.62 -1.29
C ALA A 60 -7.41 3.19 -1.72
N ALA A 61 -6.30 2.60 -1.30
CA ALA A 61 -6.01 1.22 -1.66
C ALA A 61 -6.99 0.26 -1.03
N GLU A 62 -7.38 0.52 0.20
CA GLU A 62 -8.30 -0.37 0.90
C GLU A 62 -9.67 -0.38 0.25
N ARG A 63 -10.05 0.71 -0.38
CA ARG A 63 -11.32 0.74 -1.08
C ARG A 63 -11.35 -0.21 -2.24
N ASP A 64 -10.20 -0.46 -2.84
CA ASP A 64 -10.13 -1.32 -4.01
C ASP A 64 -9.99 -2.77 -3.67
N ILE A 65 -9.83 -3.08 -2.40
CA ILE A 65 -9.69 -4.46 -2.00
C ILE A 65 -11.06 -5.05 -1.77
N PRO A 66 -11.42 -6.07 -2.52
CA PRO A 66 -12.72 -6.69 -2.34
C PRO A 66 -12.69 -7.44 -1.03
N GLY A 67 -13.76 -7.37 -0.31
CA GLY A 67 -13.81 -8.06 0.94
C GLY A 67 -15.21 -8.11 1.46
N PRO A 68 -15.42 -8.95 2.43
CA PRO A 68 -16.76 -9.12 2.99
C PRO A 68 -17.28 -7.87 3.65
N LEU A 69 -16.39 -7.00 4.01
CA LEU A 69 -16.83 -5.81 4.69
C LEU A 69 -17.59 -4.87 3.81
N HIS A 70 -17.42 -5.04 2.54
CA HIS A 70 -18.10 -4.16 1.62
C HIS A 70 -19.46 -4.64 1.29
N GLY A 71 -19.70 -5.79 1.72
CA GLY A 71 -20.97 -6.42 1.41
C GLY A 71 -22.09 -5.75 2.09
#